data_ec355a71013ac62dc82de09484cd568c
#
_entry.id   ec355a71013ac62dc82de09484cd568c
#
_cell.length_a   1.000
_cell.length_b   1.000
_cell.length_c   1.000
_cell.angle_alpha   90.00
_cell.angle_beta   90.00
_cell.angle_gamma   90.00
#
_symmetry.space_group_name_H-M   'P 1'
#
loop_
_entity.id
_entity.type
_entity.pdbx_description
1 polymer ?
#
loop_
_entity_poly.entity_id
_entity_poly.type
_entity_poly.pdbx_seq_one_letter_code
_entity_poly.pdbx_strand_id
1 'polypeptide(L)'
;MRIKVVGPCASGKSVLVARLRAEGFRARSAAQDHSYVPDMWQRLNPPDLLIYLDVTWEEMRRRGRTSHGWDQTYLDEQHHRLRHARAHCDLYLPTDGLTEEQVAQKTLAYLRGKA
;
A
#
# COMPACT_ATOMS: atom_id res chain seq x y z
N MET A 1 -12.42 13.01 4.06
CA MET A 1 -11.93 11.68 4.47
C MET A 1 -10.46 11.59 4.13
N ARG A 2 -9.65 11.28 5.13
CA ARG A 2 -8.21 11.09 4.96
C ARG A 2 -7.92 9.64 4.64
N ILE A 3 -7.17 9.42 3.57
CA ILE A 3 -6.83 8.08 3.11
C ILE A 3 -5.33 7.89 3.21
N LYS A 4 -4.88 6.83 3.87
CA LYS A 4 -3.48 6.42 3.85
C LYS A 4 -3.32 5.12 3.09
N VAL A 5 -2.26 5.03 2.31
CA VAL A 5 -1.90 3.84 1.56
C VAL A 5 -0.58 3.31 2.10
N VAL A 6 -0.57 2.06 2.53
CA VAL A 6 0.61 1.36 3.02
C VAL A 6 0.85 0.12 2.18
N GLY A 7 2.04 -0.44 2.28
CA GLY A 7 2.39 -1.67 1.58
C GLY A 7 3.89 -1.77 1.39
N PRO A 8 4.39 -2.94 0.97
CA PRO A 8 5.81 -3.12 0.69
C PRO A 8 6.29 -2.24 -0.47
N CYS A 9 7.58 -2.10 -0.60
CA CYS A 9 8.18 -1.49 -1.78
C CYS A 9 7.71 -2.22 -3.04
N ALA A 10 7.58 -1.49 -4.14
CA ALA A 10 7.11 -2.02 -5.43
C ALA A 10 5.64 -2.46 -5.45
N SER A 11 4.87 -2.17 -4.40
CA SER A 11 3.42 -2.48 -4.40
C SER A 11 2.58 -1.46 -5.19
N GLY A 12 3.18 -0.31 -5.56
CA GLY A 12 2.48 0.70 -6.36
C GLY A 12 1.84 1.81 -5.55
N LYS A 13 2.27 2.03 -4.32
CA LYS A 13 1.69 3.05 -3.42
C LYS A 13 1.67 4.45 -4.03
N SER A 14 2.82 4.90 -4.55
CA SER A 14 2.95 6.26 -5.07
C SER A 14 2.04 6.51 -6.26
N VAL A 15 1.92 5.52 -7.14
CA VAL A 15 1.07 5.62 -8.32
C VAL A 15 -0.40 5.70 -7.90
N LEU A 16 -0.82 4.86 -6.96
CA LEU A 16 -2.20 4.89 -6.47
C LEU A 16 -2.51 6.21 -5.78
N VAL A 17 -1.61 6.70 -4.92
CA VAL A 17 -1.81 7.98 -4.22
C VAL A 17 -1.98 9.12 -5.23
N ALA A 18 -1.14 9.17 -6.27
CA ALA A 18 -1.25 10.20 -7.29
C ALA A 18 -2.60 10.14 -8.02
N ARG A 19 -3.06 8.92 -8.34
CA ARG A 19 -4.36 8.74 -9.00
C ARG A 19 -5.52 9.15 -8.10
N LEU A 20 -5.48 8.80 -6.82
CA LEU A 20 -6.53 9.18 -5.88
C LEU A 20 -6.61 10.69 -5.70
N ARG A 21 -5.46 11.36 -5.62
CA ARG A 21 -5.42 12.83 -5.55
C ARG A 21 -6.01 13.46 -6.80
N ALA A 22 -5.71 12.90 -7.97
CA ALA A 22 -6.26 13.39 -9.23
C ALA A 22 -7.80 13.26 -9.29
N GLU A 23 -8.33 12.27 -8.59
CA GLU A 23 -9.78 12.04 -8.49
C GLU A 23 -10.44 12.85 -7.35
N GLY A 24 -9.68 13.70 -6.68
CA GLY A 24 -10.20 14.57 -5.62
C GLY A 24 -10.13 14.05 -4.21
N PHE A 25 -9.49 12.90 -3.99
CA PHE A 25 -9.37 12.32 -2.65
C PHE A 25 -8.14 12.88 -1.91
N ARG A 26 -8.24 12.98 -0.59
CA ARG A 26 -7.13 13.34 0.28
C ARG A 26 -6.35 12.07 0.62
N ALA A 27 -5.35 11.75 -0.19
CA ALA A 27 -4.59 10.53 -0.07
C ALA A 27 -3.11 10.81 0.12
N ARG A 28 -2.44 9.97 0.91
CA ARG A 28 -0.99 9.98 1.10
C ARG A 28 -0.49 8.58 1.37
N SER A 29 0.76 8.32 1.05
CA SER A 29 1.42 7.10 1.47
C SER A 29 1.96 7.25 2.88
N ALA A 30 1.99 6.17 3.64
CA ALA A 30 2.66 6.11 4.93
C ALA A 30 3.83 5.14 4.81
N ALA A 31 4.98 5.52 5.34
CA ALA A 31 6.22 4.74 5.24
C ALA A 31 6.30 3.66 6.32
N GLN A 32 5.20 2.97 6.60
CA GLN A 32 5.15 1.91 7.61
C GLN A 32 6.11 0.77 7.30
N ASP A 33 6.35 0.51 6.02
CA ASP A 33 7.29 -0.53 5.57
C ASP A 33 8.74 -0.26 5.98
N HIS A 34 9.05 0.97 6.39
CA HIS A 34 10.39 1.38 6.87
C HIS A 34 10.40 1.69 8.36
N SER A 35 9.31 1.46 9.09
CA SER A 35 9.22 1.78 10.51
C SER A 35 9.19 0.52 11.36
N TYR A 36 9.96 0.53 12.46
CA TYR A 36 9.91 -0.52 13.47
C TYR A 36 8.78 -0.34 14.47
N VAL A 37 8.09 0.79 14.45
CA VAL A 37 6.92 1.04 15.30
C VAL A 37 5.69 0.48 14.58
N PRO A 38 5.05 -0.58 15.10
CA PRO A 38 4.01 -1.29 14.35
C PRO A 38 2.79 -0.45 13.97
N ASP A 39 2.45 0.53 14.79
CA ASP A 39 1.29 1.39 14.57
C ASP A 39 1.67 2.81 14.15
N MET A 40 2.85 3.00 13.58
CA MET A 40 3.29 4.33 13.13
C MET A 40 2.30 4.95 12.15
N TRP A 41 1.65 4.13 11.32
CA TRP A 41 0.71 4.59 10.31
C TRP A 41 -0.46 5.39 10.90
N GLN A 42 -0.79 5.21 12.19
CA GLN A 42 -1.90 5.91 12.83
C GLN A 42 -1.48 6.95 13.87
N ARG A 43 -0.19 7.05 14.21
CA ARG A 43 0.27 7.93 15.28
C ARG A 43 0.26 9.40 14.92
N LEU A 44 0.61 9.71 13.68
CA LEU A 44 0.60 11.06 13.16
C LEU A 44 -0.46 11.17 12.09
N ASN A 45 -1.40 12.10 12.24
CA ASN A 45 -2.50 12.26 11.29
C ASN A 45 -3.19 10.93 10.98
N PRO A 46 -3.89 10.33 11.97
CA PRO A 46 -4.53 9.04 11.74
C PRO A 46 -5.50 9.10 10.55
N PRO A 47 -5.51 8.07 9.70
CA PRO A 47 -6.41 8.07 8.56
C PRO A 47 -7.84 7.73 8.97
N ASP A 48 -8.80 8.20 8.17
CA ASP A 48 -10.18 7.73 8.26
C ASP A 48 -10.32 6.37 7.58
N LEU A 49 -9.44 6.09 6.61
CA LEU A 49 -9.46 4.85 5.85
C LEU A 49 -8.04 4.44 5.48
N LEU A 50 -7.71 3.18 5.74
CA LEU A 50 -6.39 2.61 5.46
C LEU A 50 -6.48 1.58 4.36
N ILE A 51 -5.69 1.77 3.31
CA ILE A 51 -5.57 0.85 2.18
C ILE A 51 -4.21 0.15 2.26
N TYR A 52 -4.22 -1.15 2.19
CA TYR A 52 -3.01 -1.97 2.16
C TYR A 52 -2.85 -2.58 0.77
N LEU A 53 -1.79 -2.15 0.06
CA LEU A 53 -1.40 -2.77 -1.21
C LEU A 53 -0.34 -3.81 -0.93
N ASP A 54 -0.54 -5.03 -1.41
CA ASP A 54 0.42 -6.10 -1.21
C ASP A 54 1.04 -6.55 -2.53
N VAL A 55 2.17 -7.21 -2.41
CA VAL A 55 2.90 -7.77 -3.55
C VAL A 55 3.67 -8.99 -3.07
N THR A 56 3.70 -10.05 -3.87
CA THR A 56 4.50 -11.23 -3.58
C THR A 56 5.92 -11.06 -4.07
N TRP A 57 6.81 -11.93 -3.58
CA TRP A 57 8.20 -11.97 -4.05
C TRP A 57 8.28 -12.25 -5.56
N GLU A 58 7.48 -13.18 -6.07
CA GLU A 58 7.44 -13.51 -7.49
C GLU A 58 7.06 -12.29 -8.33
N GLU A 59 6.06 -11.54 -7.89
CA GLU A 59 5.63 -10.35 -8.60
C GLU A 59 6.66 -9.22 -8.53
N MET A 60 7.32 -9.06 -7.37
CA MET A 60 8.41 -8.09 -7.21
C MET A 60 9.55 -8.40 -8.19
N ARG A 61 9.90 -9.67 -8.34
CA ARG A 61 10.90 -10.11 -9.32
C ARG A 61 10.45 -9.79 -10.74
N ARG A 62 9.22 -10.10 -11.08
CA ARG A 62 8.67 -9.84 -12.40
C ARG A 62 8.68 -8.35 -12.74
N ARG A 63 8.48 -7.49 -11.76
CA ARG A 63 8.54 -6.04 -11.92
C ARG A 63 9.96 -5.49 -11.99
N GLY A 64 10.98 -6.35 -11.87
CA GLY A 64 12.38 -5.94 -11.92
C GLY A 64 12.86 -5.19 -10.68
N ARG A 65 12.23 -5.40 -9.54
CA ARG A 65 12.51 -4.67 -8.30
C ARG A 65 13.40 -5.45 -7.33
N THR A 66 14.20 -6.39 -7.85
CA THR A 66 15.07 -7.23 -7.02
C THR A 66 16.54 -6.82 -7.05
N SER A 67 16.87 -5.72 -7.70
CA SER A 67 18.22 -5.15 -7.72
C SER A 67 18.48 -4.33 -6.45
N HIS A 68 19.74 -4.00 -6.20
CA HIS A 68 20.15 -3.14 -5.07
C HIS A 68 19.84 -3.74 -3.69
N GLY A 69 19.99 -5.05 -3.54
CA GLY A 69 19.81 -5.70 -2.25
C GLY A 69 18.36 -5.98 -1.87
N TRP A 70 17.42 -5.74 -2.74
CA TRP A 70 16.02 -6.11 -2.53
C TRP A 70 15.86 -7.60 -2.82
N ASP A 71 15.84 -8.41 -1.77
CA ASP A 71 15.65 -9.84 -1.85
C ASP A 71 14.40 -10.26 -1.07
N GLN A 72 14.15 -11.57 -1.01
CA GLN A 72 12.97 -12.08 -0.30
C GLN A 72 13.01 -11.74 1.18
N THR A 73 14.18 -11.78 1.79
CA THR A 73 14.35 -11.42 3.20
C THR A 73 13.95 -9.98 3.45
N TYR A 74 14.31 -9.07 2.55
CA TYR A 74 13.92 -7.67 2.63
C TYR A 74 12.41 -7.51 2.57
N LEU A 75 11.75 -8.23 1.65
CA LEU A 75 10.29 -8.20 1.54
C LEU A 75 9.63 -8.78 2.79
N ASP A 76 10.14 -9.90 3.30
CA ASP A 76 9.62 -10.53 4.51
C ASP A 76 9.70 -9.58 5.70
N GLU A 77 10.80 -8.83 5.82
CA GLU A 77 10.95 -7.83 6.87
C GLU A 77 9.94 -6.70 6.71
N GLN A 78 9.70 -6.25 5.49
CA GLN A 78 8.67 -5.23 5.24
C GLN A 78 7.28 -5.75 5.62
N HIS A 79 6.94 -6.97 5.26
CA HIS A 79 5.69 -7.59 5.67
C HIS A 79 5.56 -7.65 7.20
N HIS A 80 6.66 -7.94 7.89
CA HIS A 80 6.66 -7.95 9.36
C HIS A 80 6.37 -6.56 9.92
N ARG A 81 7.00 -5.53 9.38
CA ARG A 81 6.77 -4.13 9.82
C ARG A 81 5.34 -3.66 9.53
N LEU A 82 4.69 -4.27 8.55
CA LEU A 82 3.34 -3.92 8.12
C LEU A 82 2.24 -4.75 8.78
N ARG A 83 2.59 -5.68 9.66
CA ARG A 83 1.62 -6.65 10.22
C ARG A 83 0.44 -6.00 10.93
N HIS A 84 0.69 -4.93 11.67
CA HIS A 84 -0.36 -4.21 12.39
C HIS A 84 -1.29 -3.49 11.40
N ALA A 85 -0.72 -2.80 10.42
CA ALA A 85 -1.50 -2.12 9.39
C ALA A 85 -2.36 -3.11 8.61
N ARG A 86 -1.83 -4.29 8.28
CA ARG A 86 -2.59 -5.31 7.58
C ARG A 86 -3.78 -5.80 8.40
N ALA A 87 -3.59 -5.99 9.71
CA ALA A 87 -4.66 -6.44 10.58
C ALA A 87 -5.78 -5.41 10.76
N HIS A 88 -5.47 -4.12 10.52
CA HIS A 88 -6.41 -3.02 10.75
C HIS A 88 -6.83 -2.28 9.47
N CYS A 89 -6.37 -2.72 8.29
CA CYS A 89 -6.72 -2.02 7.06
C CYS A 89 -8.20 -2.21 6.72
N ASP A 90 -8.74 -1.18 6.06
CA ASP A 90 -10.12 -1.20 5.58
C ASP A 90 -10.22 -1.89 4.23
N LEU A 91 -9.19 -1.73 3.40
CA LEU A 91 -9.11 -2.41 2.10
C LEU A 91 -7.75 -3.08 1.97
N TYR A 92 -7.74 -4.39 1.81
CA TYR A 92 -6.54 -5.17 1.50
C TYR A 92 -6.58 -5.55 0.02
N LEU A 93 -5.59 -5.11 -0.74
CA LEU A 93 -5.58 -5.31 -2.18
C LEU A 93 -4.25 -5.90 -2.66
N PRO A 94 -4.22 -7.21 -2.95
CA PRO A 94 -3.06 -7.81 -3.61
C PRO A 94 -2.95 -7.27 -5.04
N THR A 95 -1.76 -6.83 -5.42
CA THR A 95 -1.56 -6.19 -6.73
C THR A 95 -0.96 -7.12 -7.77
N ASP A 96 -0.63 -8.37 -7.40
CA ASP A 96 -0.12 -9.35 -8.32
C ASP A 96 -1.07 -9.55 -9.51
N GLY A 97 -0.51 -9.51 -10.73
CA GLY A 97 -1.30 -9.70 -11.93
C GLY A 97 -2.20 -8.53 -12.32
N LEU A 98 -2.15 -7.42 -11.59
CA LEU A 98 -2.97 -6.25 -11.89
C LEU A 98 -2.11 -5.14 -12.49
N THR A 99 -2.68 -4.40 -13.43
CA THR A 99 -2.09 -3.16 -13.93
C THR A 99 -2.35 -2.04 -12.91
N GLU A 100 -1.59 -0.95 -13.05
CA GLU A 100 -1.81 0.23 -12.20
C GLU A 100 -3.23 0.76 -12.34
N GLU A 101 -3.78 0.73 -13.57
CA GLU A 101 -5.15 1.15 -13.82
C GLU A 101 -6.17 0.23 -13.13
N GLN A 102 -5.93 -1.08 -13.17
CA GLN A 102 -6.82 -2.03 -12.49
C GLN A 102 -6.81 -1.83 -10.98
N VAL A 103 -5.63 -1.57 -10.39
CA VAL A 103 -5.52 -1.26 -8.96
C VAL A 103 -6.31 0.00 -8.64
N ALA A 104 -6.16 1.04 -9.45
CA ALA A 104 -6.89 2.29 -9.27
C ALA A 104 -8.41 2.09 -9.36
N GLN A 105 -8.87 1.33 -10.36
CA GLN A 105 -10.31 1.10 -10.54
C GLN A 105 -10.91 0.31 -9.38
N LYS A 106 -10.22 -0.70 -8.89
CA LYS A 106 -10.70 -1.47 -7.72
C LYS A 106 -10.78 -0.58 -6.48
N THR A 107 -9.78 0.26 -6.27
CA THR A 107 -9.75 1.19 -5.14
C THR A 107 -10.87 2.23 -5.23
N LEU A 108 -11.06 2.81 -6.40
CA LEU A 108 -12.10 3.81 -6.61
C LEU A 108 -13.50 3.21 -6.43
N ALA A 109 -13.71 1.99 -6.91
CA ALA A 109 -14.99 1.31 -6.71
C ALA A 109 -15.28 1.11 -5.21
N TYR A 110 -14.27 0.73 -4.44
CA TYR A 110 -14.40 0.59 -2.99
C TYR A 110 -14.74 1.93 -2.33
N LEU A 111 -14.02 2.99 -2.70
CA LEU A 111 -14.22 4.31 -2.10
C LEU A 111 -15.60 4.88 -2.43
N ARG A 112 -16.07 4.69 -3.65
CA ARG A 112 -17.40 5.14 -4.06
C ARG A 112 -18.51 4.43 -3.29
N GLY A 113 -18.29 3.18 -2.92
CA GLY A 113 -19.22 2.44 -2.08
C GLY A 113 -19.27 2.89 -0.64
N LYS A 114 -18.29 3.69 -0.19
CA LYS A 114 -18.23 4.25 1.15
C LYS A 114 -18.82 5.66 1.25
N ALA A 115 -19.06 6.29 0.12
CA ALA A 115 -19.57 7.66 0.09
C ALA A 115 -21.05 7.75 0.48
#